data_c4f36bdcb5c81cb4daab6e8c136a847d
#
_entry.id   c4f36bdcb5c81cb4daab6e8c136a847d
#
_cell.length_a   1.000
_cell.length_b   1.000
_cell.length_c   1.000
_cell.angle_alpha   90.00
_cell.angle_beta   90.00
_cell.angle_gamma   90.00
#
_symmetry.space_group_name_H-M   'P 1'
#
loop_
_entity.id
_entity.type
_entity.pdbx_description
1 polymer ?
#
loop_
_entity_poly.entity_id
_entity_poly.type
_entity_poly.pdbx_seq_one_letter_code
_entity_poly.pdbx_strand_id
1 'polypeptide(L)'
;MNTQDQMRERLAVLAPESIDIVDDSALHAGHAGAQSGGGHYRLLLVSARFHGLSLPARHRMVYDALGPLMGNAIHALSIKALTPEEI
;
A
#
# COMPACT_ATOMS: atom_id res chain seq x y z
N MET A 1 10.13 -3.33 14.15
CA MET A 1 9.57 -2.51 13.04
C MET A 1 8.11 -2.87 12.86
N ASN A 2 7.21 -1.89 12.91
CA ASN A 2 5.79 -2.16 12.73
C ASN A 2 5.45 -2.35 11.24
N THR A 3 4.20 -2.71 10.95
CA THR A 3 3.78 -2.99 9.58
C THR A 3 3.96 -1.78 8.67
N GLN A 4 3.61 -0.58 9.13
CA GLN A 4 3.75 0.61 8.31
C GLN A 4 5.22 0.88 7.97
N ASP A 5 6.12 0.68 8.92
CA ASP A 5 7.55 0.83 8.66
C ASP A 5 8.04 -0.17 7.63
N GLN A 6 7.56 -1.42 7.72
CA GLN A 6 7.92 -2.46 6.76
C GLN A 6 7.39 -2.13 5.37
N MET A 7 6.17 -1.58 5.30
CA MET A 7 5.60 -1.14 4.02
C MET A 7 6.46 -0.06 3.39
N ARG A 8 6.86 0.96 4.17
CA ARG A 8 7.70 2.05 3.66
C ARG A 8 9.04 1.54 3.16
N GLU A 9 9.63 0.61 3.89
CA GLU A 9 10.93 0.05 3.51
C GLU A 9 10.83 -0.70 2.18
N ARG A 10 9.79 -1.53 2.01
CA ARG A 10 9.62 -2.27 0.77
C ARG A 10 9.25 -1.37 -0.39
N LEU A 11 8.41 -0.36 -0.16
CA LEU A 11 7.96 0.55 -1.20
C LEU A 11 9.06 1.51 -1.65
N ALA A 12 10.17 1.58 -0.92
CA ALA A 12 11.29 2.44 -1.30
C ALA A 12 11.85 2.09 -2.69
N VAL A 13 11.68 0.84 -3.16
CA VAL A 13 12.14 0.44 -4.49
C VAL A 13 11.41 1.19 -5.60
N LEU A 14 10.24 1.75 -5.31
CA LEU A 14 9.48 2.55 -6.26
C LEU A 14 9.90 4.02 -6.27
N ALA A 15 10.92 4.37 -5.49
CA ALA A 15 11.45 5.73 -5.39
C ALA A 15 10.34 6.77 -5.19
N PRO A 16 9.51 6.64 -4.14
CA PRO A 16 8.37 7.52 -3.96
C PRO A 16 8.82 8.95 -3.63
N GLU A 17 8.16 9.92 -4.26
CA GLU A 17 8.33 11.33 -3.88
C GLU A 17 7.46 11.68 -2.68
N SER A 18 6.37 10.94 -2.50
CA SER A 18 5.48 11.11 -1.37
C SER A 18 4.83 9.76 -1.07
N ILE A 19 4.71 9.45 0.20
CA ILE A 19 4.06 8.23 0.63
C ILE A 19 3.27 8.53 1.91
N ASP A 20 2.02 8.11 1.92
CA ASP A 20 1.15 8.26 3.08
C ASP A 20 0.43 6.95 3.32
N ILE A 21 0.48 6.46 4.54
CA ILE A 21 -0.12 5.19 4.91
C ILE A 21 -1.04 5.45 6.10
N VAL A 22 -2.30 5.06 5.94
CA VAL A 22 -3.29 5.18 7.00
C VAL A 22 -3.74 3.78 7.40
N ASP A 23 -3.70 3.51 8.68
CA ASP A 23 -4.16 2.24 9.24
C ASP A 23 -5.67 2.37 9.51
N ASP A 24 -6.46 1.68 8.71
CA ASP A 24 -7.92 1.67 8.81
C ASP A 24 -8.44 0.46 9.58
N SER A 25 -7.57 -0.29 10.22
CA SER A 25 -7.97 -1.53 10.91
C SER A 25 -9.09 -1.31 11.93
N ALA A 26 -9.07 -0.18 12.63
CA ALA A 26 -10.08 0.13 13.63
C ALA A 26 -11.48 0.29 13.02
N LEU A 27 -11.58 0.71 11.76
CA LEU A 27 -12.87 0.87 11.09
C LEU A 27 -13.51 -0.49 10.78
N HIS A 28 -12.73 -1.55 10.82
CA HIS A 28 -13.18 -2.91 10.50
C HIS A 28 -13.22 -3.80 11.76
N ALA A 29 -12.99 -3.22 12.93
CA ALA A 29 -13.00 -3.98 14.17
C ALA A 29 -14.37 -4.63 14.36
N GLY A 30 -14.38 -5.92 14.67
CA GLY A 30 -15.61 -6.68 14.80
C GLY A 30 -16.09 -7.35 13.54
N HIS A 31 -15.52 -7.04 12.38
CA HIS A 31 -15.81 -7.74 11.13
C HIS A 31 -15.02 -9.05 11.09
N ALA A 32 -15.57 -10.03 10.37
CA ALA A 32 -14.93 -11.34 10.27
C ALA A 32 -13.51 -11.25 9.72
N GLY A 33 -13.28 -10.37 8.76
CA GLY A 33 -11.95 -10.16 8.18
C GLY A 33 -10.94 -9.67 9.19
N ALA A 34 -11.36 -8.87 10.16
CA ALA A 34 -10.47 -8.36 11.21
C ALA A 34 -10.06 -9.47 12.19
N GLN A 35 -10.90 -10.50 12.33
CA GLN A 35 -10.63 -11.59 13.25
C GLN A 35 -9.58 -12.57 12.73
N SER A 36 -9.37 -12.59 11.41
CA SER A 36 -8.40 -13.50 10.81
C SER A 36 -6.96 -13.00 10.86
N GLY A 37 -6.74 -11.85 11.49
CA GLY A 37 -5.43 -11.22 11.55
C GLY A 37 -5.19 -10.34 10.34
N GLY A 38 -4.09 -9.60 10.36
CA GLY A 38 -3.75 -8.67 9.31
C GLY A 38 -4.52 -7.36 9.42
N GLY A 39 -3.93 -6.30 8.90
CA GLY A 39 -4.50 -4.96 8.96
C GLY A 39 -5.14 -4.53 7.66
N HIS A 40 -5.93 -3.48 7.75
CA HIS A 40 -6.53 -2.80 6.61
C HIS A 40 -5.87 -1.43 6.49
N TYR A 41 -5.29 -1.14 5.31
CA TYR A 41 -4.51 0.07 5.12
C TYR A 41 -4.96 0.83 3.89
N ARG A 42 -4.77 2.15 3.93
CA ARG A 42 -4.89 3.00 2.75
C ARG A 42 -3.52 3.56 2.43
N LEU A 43 -3.14 3.47 1.16
CA LEU A 43 -1.85 3.92 0.69
C LEU A 43 -2.04 4.98 -0.39
N LEU A 44 -1.37 6.12 -0.18
CA LEU A 44 -1.17 7.11 -1.25
C LEU A 44 0.31 7.11 -1.56
N LEU A 45 0.65 6.83 -2.82
CA LEU A 45 2.05 6.79 -3.24
C LEU A 45 2.21 7.57 -4.53
N VAL A 46 3.12 8.54 -4.50
CA VAL A 46 3.43 9.38 -5.65
C VAL A 46 4.83 9.01 -6.13
N SER A 47 4.93 8.58 -7.40
CA SER A 47 6.20 8.16 -7.95
C SER A 47 6.26 8.42 -9.45
N ALA A 48 7.42 8.93 -9.90
CA ALA A 48 7.67 9.10 -11.33
C ALA A 48 7.71 7.75 -12.07
N ARG A 49 7.92 6.65 -11.35
CA ARG A 49 7.95 5.32 -11.96
C ARG A 49 6.59 4.88 -12.49
N PHE A 50 5.53 5.57 -12.11
CA PHE A 50 4.18 5.26 -12.60
C PHE A 50 3.88 5.89 -13.96
N HIS A 51 4.80 6.70 -14.51
CA HIS A 51 4.58 7.34 -15.79
C HIS A 51 4.29 6.32 -16.89
N GLY A 52 3.25 6.60 -17.67
CA GLY A 52 2.89 5.74 -18.80
C GLY A 52 2.21 4.44 -18.42
N LEU A 53 2.01 4.18 -17.14
CA LEU A 53 1.39 2.93 -16.69
C LEU A 53 -0.09 3.13 -16.42
N SER A 54 -0.88 2.09 -16.77
CA SER A 54 -2.28 2.02 -16.41
C SER A 54 -2.42 1.85 -14.88
N LEU A 55 -3.61 2.12 -14.35
CA LEU A 55 -3.85 1.90 -12.93
C LEU A 55 -3.59 0.45 -12.50
N PRO A 56 -4.07 -0.57 -13.24
CA PRO A 56 -3.75 -1.95 -12.86
C PRO A 56 -2.25 -2.23 -12.84
N ALA A 57 -1.48 -1.67 -13.78
CA ALA A 57 -0.03 -1.88 -13.80
C ALA A 57 0.64 -1.23 -12.58
N ARG A 58 0.17 -0.03 -12.19
CA ARG A 58 0.69 0.66 -11.00
C ARG A 58 0.41 -0.15 -9.74
N HIS A 59 -0.81 -0.68 -9.62
CA HIS A 59 -1.19 -1.50 -8.47
C HIS A 59 -0.35 -2.76 -8.39
N ARG A 60 -0.07 -3.38 -9.54
CA ARG A 60 0.80 -4.57 -9.58
C ARG A 60 2.19 -4.24 -9.06
N MET A 61 2.75 -3.09 -9.45
CA MET A 61 4.06 -2.68 -8.94
C MET A 61 4.04 -2.56 -7.42
N VAL A 62 2.97 -2.00 -6.87
CA VAL A 62 2.83 -1.86 -5.41
C VAL A 62 2.75 -3.23 -4.75
N TYR A 63 1.91 -4.13 -5.25
CA TYR A 63 1.79 -5.47 -4.69
C TYR A 63 3.09 -6.23 -4.77
N ASP A 64 3.80 -6.14 -5.90
CA ASP A 64 5.08 -6.83 -6.06
C ASP A 64 6.12 -6.30 -5.07
N ALA A 65 6.14 -4.99 -4.85
CA ALA A 65 7.07 -4.39 -3.90
C ALA A 65 6.77 -4.82 -2.46
N LEU A 66 5.48 -4.88 -2.09
CA LEU A 66 5.09 -5.28 -0.75
C LEU A 66 5.32 -6.77 -0.50
N GLY A 67 5.27 -7.58 -1.57
CA GLY A 67 5.63 -8.98 -1.49
C GLY A 67 4.88 -9.75 -0.42
N PRO A 68 5.59 -10.45 0.47
CA PRO A 68 4.95 -11.33 1.45
C PRO A 68 4.15 -10.61 2.53
N LEU A 69 4.23 -9.28 2.61
CA LEU A 69 3.36 -8.55 3.54
C LEU A 69 1.89 -8.68 3.15
N MET A 70 1.62 -8.80 1.83
CA MET A 70 0.25 -9.01 1.37
C MET A 70 -0.22 -10.41 1.75
N GLY A 71 -1.42 -10.46 2.34
CA GLY A 71 -1.97 -11.74 2.81
C GLY A 71 -1.49 -12.15 4.20
N ASN A 72 -0.55 -11.40 4.77
CA ASN A 72 -0.05 -11.61 6.13
C ASN A 72 -0.35 -10.38 6.97
N ALA A 73 0.65 -9.51 7.15
CA ALA A 73 0.45 -8.28 7.92
C ALA A 73 -0.58 -7.35 7.27
N ILE A 74 -0.73 -7.41 5.95
CA ILE A 74 -1.71 -6.61 5.21
C ILE A 74 -2.81 -7.55 4.72
N HIS A 75 -4.02 -7.42 5.30
CA HIS A 75 -5.17 -8.19 4.87
C HIS A 75 -5.85 -7.53 3.67
N ALA A 76 -6.00 -6.22 3.72
CA ALA A 76 -6.60 -5.45 2.63
C ALA A 76 -5.87 -4.13 2.46
N LEU A 77 -5.74 -3.69 1.21
CA LEU A 77 -5.02 -2.47 0.87
C LEU A 77 -5.78 -1.69 -0.18
N SER A 78 -6.07 -0.44 0.12
CA SER A 78 -6.61 0.52 -0.82
C SER A 78 -5.44 1.36 -1.33
N ILE A 79 -5.30 1.46 -2.66
CA ILE A 79 -4.13 2.10 -3.27
C ILE A 79 -4.54 3.31 -4.10
N LYS A 80 -3.85 4.42 -3.88
CA LYS A 80 -3.89 5.57 -4.79
C LYS A 80 -2.46 5.81 -5.27
N ALA A 81 -2.21 5.46 -6.53
CA ALA A 81 -0.88 5.51 -7.13
C ALA A 81 -0.87 6.60 -8.20
N LEU A 82 -0.12 7.66 -7.95
CA LEU A 82 -0.10 8.85 -8.78
C LEU A 82 1.31 9.16 -9.28
N THR A 83 1.40 9.76 -10.46
CA THR A 83 2.64 10.42 -10.86
C THR A 83 2.67 11.83 -10.24
N PRO A 84 3.86 12.48 -10.17
CA PRO A 84 3.95 13.83 -9.64
C PRO A 84 3.05 14.83 -10.38
N GLU A 85 2.81 14.62 -11.67
CA GLU A 85 1.99 15.51 -12.48
C GLU A 85 0.50 15.35 -12.23
N GLU A 86 0.10 14.26 -11.58
CA GLU A 86 -1.31 13.96 -11.33
C GLU A 86 -1.81 14.47 -9.98
N ILE A 87 -0.93 15.07 -9.21
CA ILE A 87 -1.32 15.60 -7.91
C ILE A 87 -2.15 16.86 -8.06
#